data_4da5755823d8ce1ccbd39b43e4f4c2b4
#
_entry.id   4da5755823d8ce1ccbd39b43e4f4c2b4
#
_cell.length_a   1.000
_cell.length_b   1.000
_cell.length_c   1.000
_cell.angle_alpha   90.00
_cell.angle_beta   90.00
_cell.angle_gamma   90.00
#
_symmetry.space_group_name_H-M   'P 1'
#
loop_
_entity.id
_entity.type
_entity.pdbx_description
1 polymer ?
#
loop_
_entity_poly.entity_id
_entity_poly.type
_entity_poly.pdbx_seq_one_letter_code
_entity_poly.pdbx_strand_id
1 'polypeptide(L)'
;MASPSVRYLVFDIETVADAELVAKLRYGGQGLQPSEAVRRYRDELLAKTDSDFIPYTYQIPISVVVGKLAEDFRLQDIVLLDEPQFRPHVITENFWRGWERYQRPTLVSFNGRGFDIPVLELAAFRYGLSLPGWFAGGKSFDQPRNRYNTQSHIDLCELLTNFGTTRFNSGLNLAANLLGKPGKMQVQGDMVQDMYEAGRLAEINDYCRCDVLDTYFVFLRTRVMLGQLTLDKEQEIIADTKQWIEQRSAQTPAFRTYLEHWGDWRNPWQT
;
A
#
# COMPACT_ATOMS: atom_id res chain seq x y z
N MET A 1 13.58 -4.99 27.59
CA MET A 1 14.25 -5.37 26.33
C MET A 1 13.96 -4.27 25.33
N ALA A 2 14.97 -3.76 24.59
CA ALA A 2 14.71 -2.82 23.50
C ALA A 2 13.83 -3.50 22.45
N SER A 3 12.79 -2.80 21.95
CA SER A 3 12.01 -3.31 20.84
C SER A 3 12.95 -3.59 19.65
N PRO A 4 12.82 -4.72 18.96
CA PRO A 4 13.67 -5.01 17.82
C PRO A 4 13.60 -3.87 16.79
N SER A 5 14.73 -3.53 16.19
CA SER A 5 14.79 -2.44 15.21
C SER A 5 13.90 -2.74 14.01
N VAL A 6 13.14 -1.74 13.57
CA VAL A 6 12.35 -1.83 12.33
C VAL A 6 13.27 -1.62 11.13
N ARG A 7 13.40 -2.61 10.27
CA ARG A 7 14.26 -2.55 9.07
C ARG A 7 13.50 -2.27 7.79
N TYR A 8 12.24 -2.71 7.73
CA TYR A 8 11.36 -2.48 6.57
C TYR A 8 9.99 -1.99 7.02
N LEU A 9 9.39 -1.14 6.21
CA LEU A 9 7.98 -0.75 6.32
C LEU A 9 7.27 -1.19 5.05
N VAL A 10 6.49 -2.25 5.15
CA VAL A 10 5.56 -2.67 4.07
C VAL A 10 4.31 -1.81 4.20
N PHE A 11 3.86 -1.17 3.14
CA PHE A 11 2.70 -0.30 3.24
C PHE A 11 1.84 -0.34 1.98
N ASP A 12 0.59 0.03 2.18
CA ASP A 12 -0.41 0.26 1.16
C ASP A 12 -1.32 1.42 1.55
N ILE A 13 -1.95 2.08 0.58
CA ILE A 13 -2.85 3.19 0.81
C ILE A 13 -4.16 3.04 0.04
N GLU A 14 -5.25 3.51 0.66
CA GLU A 14 -6.51 3.73 -0.03
C GLU A 14 -6.79 5.21 -0.16
N THR A 15 -7.36 5.59 -1.31
CA THR A 15 -7.55 6.98 -1.66
C THR A 15 -8.95 7.24 -2.19
N VAL A 16 -9.40 8.48 -2.07
CA VAL A 16 -10.59 8.98 -2.75
C VAL A 16 -10.28 10.26 -3.50
N ALA A 17 -11.08 10.55 -4.51
CA ALA A 17 -10.96 11.81 -5.22
C ALA A 17 -11.32 12.98 -4.29
N ASP A 18 -10.52 14.03 -4.31
CA ASP A 18 -10.83 15.31 -3.69
C ASP A 18 -11.97 15.99 -4.48
N ALA A 19 -13.18 15.76 -4.04
CA ALA A 19 -14.39 16.20 -4.74
C ALA A 19 -14.46 17.73 -4.91
N GLU A 20 -14.02 18.48 -3.89
CA GLU A 20 -13.94 19.94 -3.96
C GLU A 20 -12.94 20.41 -5.02
N LEU A 21 -11.77 19.77 -5.08
CA LEU A 21 -10.74 20.08 -6.06
C LEU A 21 -11.20 19.74 -7.48
N VAL A 22 -11.85 18.59 -7.66
CA VAL A 22 -12.45 18.18 -8.95
C VAL A 22 -13.50 19.19 -9.39
N ALA A 23 -14.45 19.55 -8.53
CA ALA A 23 -15.49 20.53 -8.84
C ALA A 23 -14.88 21.88 -9.24
N LYS A 24 -13.89 22.35 -8.49
CA LYS A 24 -13.23 23.64 -8.72
C LYS A 24 -12.43 23.68 -10.02
N LEU A 25 -11.60 22.67 -10.28
CA LEU A 25 -10.64 22.71 -11.39
C LEU A 25 -11.22 22.21 -12.73
N ARG A 26 -12.15 21.25 -12.66
CA ARG A 26 -12.73 20.65 -13.88
C ARG A 26 -14.02 21.34 -14.30
N TYR A 27 -14.82 21.79 -13.33
CA TYR A 27 -16.18 22.30 -13.55
C TYR A 27 -16.42 23.67 -12.92
N GLY A 28 -15.35 24.43 -12.70
CA GLY A 28 -15.45 25.78 -12.14
C GLY A 28 -16.45 26.64 -12.91
N GLY A 29 -17.38 27.29 -12.19
CA GLY A 29 -18.43 28.10 -12.78
C GLY A 29 -19.70 27.36 -13.24
N GLN A 30 -19.74 26.01 -13.18
CA GLN A 30 -20.94 25.23 -13.55
C GLN A 30 -21.89 24.95 -12.37
N GLY A 31 -21.49 25.29 -11.13
CA GLY A 31 -22.34 25.12 -9.94
C GLY A 31 -22.63 23.68 -9.54
N LEU A 32 -21.81 22.72 -10.00
CA LEU A 32 -21.98 21.30 -9.65
C LEU A 32 -21.63 21.07 -8.17
N GLN A 33 -22.39 20.19 -7.53
CA GLN A 33 -22.02 19.68 -6.22
C GLN A 33 -20.75 18.81 -6.31
N PRO A 34 -19.89 18.82 -5.28
CA PRO A 34 -18.61 18.08 -5.31
C PRO A 34 -18.74 16.59 -5.69
N SER A 35 -19.70 15.87 -5.12
CA SER A 35 -19.95 14.46 -5.45
C SER A 35 -20.44 14.26 -6.89
N GLU A 36 -21.23 15.20 -7.42
CA GLU A 36 -21.69 15.18 -8.82
C GLU A 36 -20.51 15.42 -9.77
N ALA A 37 -19.61 16.33 -9.44
CA ALA A 37 -18.39 16.58 -10.19
C ALA A 37 -17.49 15.36 -10.30
N VAL A 38 -17.32 14.59 -9.19
CA VAL A 38 -16.57 13.32 -9.21
C VAL A 38 -17.22 12.31 -10.13
N ARG A 39 -18.53 12.07 -10.00
CA ARG A 39 -19.26 11.14 -10.88
C ARG A 39 -19.11 11.50 -12.34
N ARG A 40 -19.35 12.75 -12.67
CA ARG A 40 -19.22 13.24 -14.06
C ARG A 40 -17.79 13.07 -14.59
N TYR A 41 -16.78 13.30 -13.77
CA TYR A 41 -15.39 13.11 -14.18
C TYR A 41 -15.07 11.64 -14.42
N ARG A 42 -15.55 10.72 -13.58
CA ARG A 42 -15.44 9.26 -13.80
C ARG A 42 -16.10 8.85 -15.12
N ASP A 43 -17.33 9.32 -15.41
CA ASP A 43 -18.04 9.04 -16.66
C ASP A 43 -17.27 9.56 -17.89
N GLU A 44 -16.70 10.77 -17.81
CA GLU A 44 -15.88 11.35 -18.87
C GLU A 44 -14.58 10.56 -19.11
N LEU A 45 -13.95 10.06 -18.04
CA LEU A 45 -12.75 9.22 -18.14
C LEU A 45 -13.10 7.87 -18.75
N LEU A 46 -14.14 7.22 -18.26
CA LEU A 46 -14.61 5.92 -18.79
C LEU A 46 -14.89 6.00 -20.30
N ALA A 47 -15.56 7.05 -20.73
CA ALA A 47 -15.87 7.27 -22.15
C ALA A 47 -14.63 7.51 -23.03
N LYS A 48 -13.50 7.96 -22.45
CA LYS A 48 -12.29 8.32 -23.20
C LYS A 48 -11.16 7.28 -23.13
N THR A 49 -11.09 6.52 -22.03
CA THR A 49 -9.92 5.68 -21.70
C THR A 49 -10.25 4.25 -21.31
N ASP A 50 -11.51 3.84 -21.36
CA ASP A 50 -12.04 2.57 -20.83
C ASP A 50 -11.77 2.37 -19.32
N SER A 51 -11.45 3.44 -18.59
CA SER A 51 -11.23 3.45 -17.15
C SER A 51 -11.80 4.69 -16.53
N ASP A 52 -12.53 4.55 -15.43
CA ASP A 52 -13.11 5.66 -14.68
C ASP A 52 -12.17 6.18 -13.57
N PHE A 53 -10.93 5.65 -13.51
CA PHE A 53 -9.96 5.97 -12.48
C PHE A 53 -9.48 7.42 -12.57
N ILE A 54 -9.83 8.22 -11.57
CA ILE A 54 -9.41 9.62 -11.47
C ILE A 54 -7.91 9.68 -11.16
N PRO A 55 -7.12 10.49 -11.91
CA PRO A 55 -5.67 10.58 -11.73
C PRO A 55 -5.24 10.88 -10.30
N TYR A 56 -4.09 10.33 -9.88
CA TYR A 56 -3.55 10.48 -8.52
C TYR A 56 -3.43 11.94 -8.05
N THR A 57 -3.30 12.88 -8.98
CA THR A 57 -3.21 14.33 -8.71
C THR A 57 -4.47 14.92 -8.07
N TYR A 58 -5.58 14.22 -8.13
CA TYR A 58 -6.83 14.57 -7.47
C TYR A 58 -7.13 13.67 -6.27
N GLN A 59 -6.24 12.74 -5.93
CA GLN A 59 -6.48 11.79 -4.85
C GLN A 59 -6.00 12.31 -3.48
N ILE A 60 -6.71 11.94 -2.44
CA ILE A 60 -6.31 12.15 -1.04
C ILE A 60 -6.26 10.81 -0.31
N PRO A 61 -5.23 10.56 0.55
CA PRO A 61 -5.14 9.32 1.30
C PRO A 61 -6.18 9.32 2.43
N ILE A 62 -7.00 8.28 2.50
CA ILE A 62 -8.03 8.09 3.54
C ILE A 62 -7.76 6.88 4.42
N SER A 63 -6.93 5.96 3.97
CA SER A 63 -6.41 4.83 4.75
C SER A 63 -4.95 4.62 4.39
N VAL A 64 -4.11 4.42 5.39
CA VAL A 64 -2.72 3.99 5.22
C VAL A 64 -2.42 2.94 6.28
N VAL A 65 -2.04 1.77 5.83
CA VAL A 65 -1.62 0.66 6.68
C VAL A 65 -0.14 0.40 6.51
N VAL A 66 0.55 0.16 7.62
CA VAL A 66 2.00 -0.07 7.64
C VAL A 66 2.33 -1.33 8.44
N GLY A 67 2.90 -2.31 7.78
CA GLY A 67 3.53 -3.48 8.39
C GLY A 67 4.98 -3.19 8.75
N LYS A 68 5.36 -3.40 10.01
CA LYS A 68 6.72 -3.22 10.50
C LYS A 68 7.46 -4.55 10.48
N LEU A 69 8.61 -4.62 9.83
CA LEU A 69 9.40 -5.84 9.77
C LEU A 69 10.78 -5.64 10.43
N ALA A 70 11.26 -6.72 11.04
CA ALA A 70 12.62 -6.84 11.55
C ALA A 70 13.65 -7.06 10.40
N GLU A 71 14.93 -7.07 10.74
CA GLU A 71 16.02 -7.34 9.80
C GLU A 71 15.95 -8.75 9.19
N ASP A 72 15.43 -9.72 9.96
CA ASP A 72 15.21 -11.11 9.53
C ASP A 72 13.90 -11.31 8.75
N PHE A 73 13.27 -10.24 8.31
CA PHE A 73 12.02 -10.17 7.55
C PHE A 73 10.74 -10.56 8.32
N ARG A 74 10.82 -10.84 9.63
CA ARG A 74 9.65 -11.19 10.43
C ARG A 74 8.75 -9.99 10.67
N LEU A 75 7.46 -10.21 10.56
CA LEU A 75 6.43 -9.23 10.87
C LEU A 75 6.39 -8.99 12.38
N GLN A 76 6.54 -7.73 12.79
CA GLN A 76 6.46 -7.30 14.19
C GLN A 76 5.07 -6.75 14.53
N ASP A 77 4.50 -5.96 13.62
CA ASP A 77 3.25 -5.25 13.86
C ASP A 77 2.62 -4.78 12.54
N ILE A 78 1.30 -4.56 12.55
CA ILE A 78 0.55 -3.89 11.49
C ILE A 78 -0.23 -2.74 12.12
N VAL A 79 0.01 -1.54 11.63
CA VAL A 79 -0.55 -0.30 12.17
C VAL A 79 -1.39 0.38 11.11
N LEU A 80 -2.62 0.73 11.45
CA LEU A 80 -3.48 1.63 10.69
C LEU A 80 -3.29 3.06 11.22
N LEU A 81 -2.92 3.98 10.33
CA LEU A 81 -2.56 5.33 10.73
C LEU A 81 -3.78 6.18 11.03
N ASP A 82 -3.72 6.95 12.13
CA ASP A 82 -4.75 7.87 12.63
C ASP A 82 -6.11 7.21 12.92
N GLU A 83 -6.14 5.91 13.27
CA GLU A 83 -7.35 5.24 13.75
C GLU A 83 -7.79 5.86 15.09
N PRO A 84 -9.09 6.14 15.32
CA PRO A 84 -10.24 5.95 14.43
C PRO A 84 -10.66 7.21 13.65
N GLN A 85 -9.87 8.27 13.63
CA GLN A 85 -10.25 9.57 13.03
C GLN A 85 -10.01 9.65 11.53
N PHE A 86 -8.98 8.98 11.03
CA PHE A 86 -8.61 8.88 9.61
C PHE A 86 -8.55 10.23 8.87
N ARG A 87 -7.89 11.21 9.48
CA ARG A 87 -7.73 12.56 8.95
C ARG A 87 -6.58 12.58 7.92
N PRO A 88 -6.81 12.90 6.65
CA PRO A 88 -5.79 12.78 5.60
C PRO A 88 -4.48 13.50 5.90
N HIS A 89 -4.53 14.70 6.53
CA HIS A 89 -3.32 15.45 6.91
C HIS A 89 -2.54 14.76 8.04
N VAL A 90 -3.24 14.15 9.02
CA VAL A 90 -2.61 13.41 10.13
C VAL A 90 -2.06 12.08 9.67
N ILE A 91 -2.80 11.35 8.81
CA ILE A 91 -2.32 10.13 8.15
C ILE A 91 -1.00 10.39 7.41
N THR A 92 -0.98 11.45 6.59
CA THR A 92 0.22 11.85 5.81
C THR A 92 1.38 12.21 6.73
N GLU A 93 1.13 13.01 7.77
CA GLU A 93 2.14 13.38 8.75
C GLU A 93 2.68 12.15 9.50
N ASN A 94 1.80 11.26 9.97
CA ASN A 94 2.17 10.05 10.69
C ASN A 94 3.00 9.09 9.82
N PHE A 95 2.70 8.96 8.53
CA PHE A 95 3.50 8.16 7.62
C PHE A 95 4.94 8.67 7.52
N TRP A 96 5.13 9.94 7.19
CA TRP A 96 6.46 10.51 7.00
C TRP A 96 7.24 10.64 8.32
N ARG A 97 6.58 11.04 9.41
CA ARG A 97 7.21 11.06 10.76
C ARG A 97 7.55 9.65 11.25
N GLY A 98 6.71 8.67 10.97
CA GLY A 98 6.99 7.26 11.28
C GLY A 98 8.25 6.78 10.56
N TRP A 99 8.36 7.06 9.27
CA TRP A 99 9.55 6.73 8.49
C TRP A 99 10.83 7.38 9.05
N GLU A 100 10.80 8.65 9.42
CA GLU A 100 11.93 9.34 10.06
C GLU A 100 12.22 8.75 11.46
N ARG A 101 11.18 8.50 12.28
CA ARG A 101 11.31 7.99 13.65
C ARG A 101 11.98 6.62 13.69
N TYR A 102 11.69 5.75 12.74
CA TYR A 102 12.31 4.44 12.60
C TYR A 102 13.67 4.50 11.87
N GLN A 103 14.27 5.68 11.74
CA GLN A 103 15.57 5.90 11.11
C GLN A 103 15.59 5.55 9.62
N ARG A 104 14.50 5.87 8.93
CA ARG A 104 14.36 5.71 7.48
C ARG A 104 14.53 4.27 7.00
N PRO A 105 13.74 3.32 7.54
CA PRO A 105 13.77 1.94 7.07
C PRO A 105 13.41 1.88 5.57
N THR A 106 13.78 0.79 4.94
CA THR A 106 13.40 0.54 3.55
C THR A 106 11.88 0.45 3.43
N LEU A 107 11.27 1.30 2.62
CA LEU A 107 9.87 1.19 2.25
C LEU A 107 9.67 0.00 1.31
N VAL A 108 8.56 -0.70 1.44
CA VAL A 108 8.17 -1.81 0.56
C VAL A 108 6.72 -1.62 0.15
N SER A 109 6.44 -1.65 -1.14
CA SER A 109 5.09 -1.52 -1.69
C SER A 109 4.92 -2.34 -2.96
N PHE A 110 3.69 -2.46 -3.44
CA PHE A 110 3.40 -3.00 -4.76
C PHE A 110 2.86 -1.90 -5.68
N ASN A 111 3.64 -1.47 -6.66
CA ASN A 111 3.35 -0.32 -7.55
C ASN A 111 3.27 1.05 -6.83
N GLY A 112 3.78 1.14 -5.60
CA GLY A 112 3.69 2.36 -4.80
C GLY A 112 4.51 3.53 -5.33
N ARG A 113 5.54 3.28 -6.15
CA ARG A 113 6.25 4.36 -6.86
C ARG A 113 5.37 5.02 -7.92
N GLY A 114 4.47 4.26 -8.52
CA GLY A 114 3.55 4.76 -9.53
C GLY A 114 2.32 5.46 -8.96
N PHE A 115 1.99 5.21 -7.68
CA PHE A 115 0.75 5.70 -7.10
C PHE A 115 0.88 6.19 -5.65
N ASP A 116 1.18 5.31 -4.70
CA ASP A 116 1.12 5.58 -3.25
C ASP A 116 2.05 6.73 -2.84
N ILE A 117 3.32 6.64 -3.22
CA ILE A 117 4.32 7.67 -2.90
C ILE A 117 3.98 9.01 -3.55
N PRO A 118 3.64 9.10 -4.85
CA PRO A 118 3.14 10.33 -5.46
C PRO A 118 1.95 10.96 -4.74
N VAL A 119 0.97 10.16 -4.28
CA VAL A 119 -0.16 10.67 -3.50
C VAL A 119 0.31 11.22 -2.15
N LEU A 120 1.15 10.48 -1.41
CA LEU A 120 1.67 10.91 -0.11
C LEU A 120 2.61 12.12 -0.22
N GLU A 121 3.39 12.25 -1.30
CA GLU A 121 4.20 13.45 -1.59
C GLU A 121 3.31 14.67 -1.89
N LEU A 122 2.28 14.48 -2.72
CA LEU A 122 1.35 15.56 -3.06
C LEU A 122 0.51 16.00 -1.85
N ALA A 123 0.11 15.05 -1.01
CA ALA A 123 -0.55 15.34 0.26
C ALA A 123 0.38 16.11 1.22
N ALA A 124 1.66 15.72 1.31
CA ALA A 124 2.64 16.46 2.10
C ALA A 124 2.83 17.91 1.58
N PHE A 125 2.91 18.09 0.26
CA PHE A 125 2.93 19.41 -0.37
C PHE A 125 1.68 20.23 -0.01
N ARG A 126 0.50 19.64 -0.11
CA ARG A 126 -0.77 20.28 0.21
C ARG A 126 -0.86 20.73 1.66
N TYR A 127 -0.38 19.89 2.59
CA TYR A 127 -0.47 20.14 4.04
C TYR A 127 0.74 20.87 4.62
N GLY A 128 1.70 21.26 3.80
CA GLY A 128 2.89 22.02 4.20
C GLY A 128 3.86 21.22 5.06
N LEU A 129 3.97 19.90 4.85
CA LEU A 129 4.91 19.05 5.57
C LEU A 129 6.31 19.15 4.98
N SER A 130 7.32 19.22 5.85
CA SER A 130 8.72 19.22 5.47
C SER A 130 9.27 17.79 5.45
N LEU A 131 9.85 17.37 4.32
CA LEU A 131 10.37 16.02 4.08
C LEU A 131 11.87 16.05 3.70
N PRO A 132 12.76 16.73 4.48
CA PRO A 132 14.15 16.90 4.07
C PRO A 132 14.88 15.58 3.89
N GLY A 133 14.58 14.57 4.73
CA GLY A 133 15.19 13.25 4.62
C GLY A 133 14.82 12.50 3.35
N TRP A 134 13.61 12.66 2.86
CA TRP A 134 13.13 12.02 1.64
C TRP A 134 13.79 12.60 0.38
N PHE A 135 14.04 13.89 0.38
CA PHE A 135 14.72 14.60 -0.70
C PHE A 135 16.24 14.77 -0.47
N ALA A 136 16.78 14.22 0.63
CA ALA A 136 18.21 14.30 0.93
C ALA A 136 19.04 13.42 0.00
N GLY A 137 20.28 13.85 -0.28
CA GLY A 137 21.25 13.08 -1.05
C GLY A 137 22.13 13.98 -1.92
N GLY A 138 23.44 13.74 -1.92
CA GLY A 138 24.40 14.53 -2.70
C GLY A 138 24.36 14.22 -4.20
N LYS A 139 24.13 12.94 -4.57
CA LYS A 139 23.95 12.48 -5.94
C LYS A 139 22.52 12.00 -6.13
N SER A 140 21.96 12.16 -7.32
CA SER A 140 20.56 11.80 -7.61
C SER A 140 20.24 10.33 -7.32
N PHE A 141 21.20 9.42 -7.52
CA PHE A 141 21.02 7.98 -7.25
C PHE A 141 20.98 7.64 -5.75
N ASP A 142 21.57 8.47 -4.89
CA ASP A 142 21.61 8.23 -3.44
C ASP A 142 20.35 8.76 -2.73
N GLN A 143 19.54 9.55 -3.41
CA GLN A 143 18.31 10.09 -2.83
C GLN A 143 17.30 8.97 -2.55
N PRO A 144 16.67 8.95 -1.36
CA PRO A 144 15.62 7.99 -1.04
C PRO A 144 14.49 7.95 -2.08
N ARG A 145 14.15 9.11 -2.63
CA ARG A 145 13.12 9.30 -3.66
C ARG A 145 13.49 8.71 -5.03
N ASN A 146 14.77 8.43 -5.30
CA ASN A 146 15.17 7.92 -6.61
C ASN A 146 14.59 6.53 -6.87
N ARG A 147 13.95 6.34 -8.05
CA ARG A 147 13.29 5.07 -8.40
C ARG A 147 14.23 3.86 -8.42
N TYR A 148 15.52 4.07 -8.65
CA TYR A 148 16.52 2.98 -8.69
C TYR A 148 17.20 2.76 -7.34
N ASN A 149 16.90 3.58 -6.31
CA ASN A 149 17.40 3.38 -4.95
C ASN A 149 16.54 2.36 -4.20
N THR A 150 16.80 1.07 -4.43
CA THR A 150 16.10 -0.03 -3.77
C THR A 150 16.47 -0.21 -2.30
N GLN A 151 17.48 0.49 -1.80
CA GLN A 151 17.78 0.51 -0.37
C GLN A 151 16.78 1.37 0.42
N SER A 152 16.23 2.39 -0.22
CA SER A 152 15.25 3.28 0.41
C SER A 152 13.81 2.85 0.12
N HIS A 153 13.52 2.34 -1.09
CA HIS A 153 12.21 1.87 -1.45
C HIS A 153 12.29 0.69 -2.43
N ILE A 154 11.71 -0.42 -2.07
CA ILE A 154 11.52 -1.61 -2.89
C ILE A 154 10.09 -1.60 -3.40
N ASP A 155 9.91 -1.28 -4.68
CA ASP A 155 8.63 -1.48 -5.36
C ASP A 155 8.62 -2.88 -5.98
N LEU A 156 7.74 -3.75 -5.49
CA LEU A 156 7.69 -5.15 -5.90
C LEU A 156 7.22 -5.32 -7.35
N CYS A 157 6.34 -4.44 -7.81
CA CYS A 157 5.91 -4.43 -9.21
C CYS A 157 7.09 -4.07 -10.14
N GLU A 158 7.86 -3.03 -9.80
CA GLU A 158 9.07 -2.67 -10.56
C GLU A 158 10.12 -3.78 -10.53
N LEU A 159 10.32 -4.42 -9.37
CA LEU A 159 11.26 -5.55 -9.26
C LEU A 159 10.85 -6.71 -10.18
N LEU A 160 9.57 -7.09 -10.17
CA LEU A 160 9.05 -8.21 -10.97
C LEU A 160 8.94 -7.90 -12.47
N THR A 161 8.96 -6.63 -12.86
CA THR A 161 8.84 -6.18 -14.25
C THR A 161 10.15 -5.63 -14.83
N ASN A 162 11.26 -5.76 -14.09
CA ASN A 162 12.52 -5.13 -14.44
C ASN A 162 12.34 -3.62 -14.73
N PHE A 163 11.82 -2.90 -13.72
CA PHE A 163 11.54 -1.46 -13.76
C PHE A 163 10.56 -1.03 -14.86
N GLY A 164 9.55 -1.85 -15.11
CA GLY A 164 8.48 -1.53 -16.07
C GLY A 164 8.81 -1.89 -17.51
N THR A 165 9.85 -2.69 -17.75
CA THR A 165 10.18 -3.24 -19.09
C THR A 165 9.06 -4.13 -19.63
N THR A 166 8.34 -4.81 -18.73
CA THR A 166 7.13 -5.60 -19.04
C THR A 166 5.95 -5.09 -18.24
N ARG A 167 4.72 -5.47 -18.62
CA ARG A 167 3.52 -5.19 -17.84
C ARG A 167 3.23 -6.34 -16.88
N PHE A 168 2.91 -6.02 -15.62
CA PHE A 168 2.42 -6.98 -14.64
C PHE A 168 0.89 -6.87 -14.59
N ASN A 169 0.23 -7.73 -15.35
CA ASN A 169 -1.24 -7.74 -15.40
C ASN A 169 -1.83 -8.28 -14.09
N SER A 170 -3.01 -7.80 -13.71
CA SER A 170 -3.71 -8.17 -12.46
C SER A 170 -2.99 -7.79 -11.17
N GLY A 171 -1.85 -7.11 -11.22
CA GLY A 171 -1.17 -6.49 -10.08
C GLY A 171 -0.93 -7.41 -8.88
N LEU A 172 -1.06 -6.86 -7.68
CA LEU A 172 -0.86 -7.58 -6.42
C LEU A 172 -1.72 -8.84 -6.30
N ASN A 173 -2.95 -8.81 -6.83
CA ASN A 173 -3.84 -9.96 -6.83
C ASN A 173 -3.20 -11.20 -7.48
N LEU A 174 -2.61 -11.05 -8.66
CA LEU A 174 -1.91 -12.16 -9.31
C LEU A 174 -0.70 -12.62 -8.47
N ALA A 175 0.12 -11.68 -8.01
CA ALA A 175 1.32 -12.01 -7.24
C ALA A 175 1.00 -12.79 -5.95
N ALA A 176 -0.02 -12.38 -5.21
CA ALA A 176 -0.50 -13.05 -4.01
C ALA A 176 -1.03 -14.45 -4.30
N ASN A 177 -1.89 -14.58 -5.33
CA ASN A 177 -2.47 -15.88 -5.70
C ASN A 177 -1.42 -16.90 -6.17
N LEU A 178 -0.33 -16.48 -6.82
CA LEU A 178 0.80 -17.36 -7.15
C LEU A 178 1.45 -17.99 -5.90
N LEU A 179 1.25 -17.37 -4.74
CA LEU A 179 1.77 -17.82 -3.44
C LEU A 179 0.69 -18.47 -2.57
N GLY A 180 -0.50 -18.73 -3.12
CA GLY A 180 -1.65 -19.24 -2.37
C GLY A 180 -2.19 -18.25 -1.33
N LYS A 181 -1.91 -16.94 -1.48
CA LYS A 181 -2.48 -15.91 -0.60
C LYS A 181 -3.78 -15.37 -1.20
N PRO A 182 -4.67 -14.79 -0.38
CA PRO A 182 -6.02 -14.43 -0.81
C PRO A 182 -6.08 -13.53 -2.05
N GLY A 183 -5.18 -12.55 -2.15
CA GLY A 183 -5.31 -11.51 -3.15
C GLY A 183 -6.58 -10.68 -2.95
N LYS A 184 -7.15 -10.19 -4.03
CA LYS A 184 -8.41 -9.45 -3.98
C LYS A 184 -9.58 -10.38 -3.61
N MET A 185 -10.24 -10.09 -2.51
CA MET A 185 -11.41 -10.82 -2.03
C MET A 185 -12.72 -10.16 -2.50
N GLN A 186 -13.43 -9.46 -1.62
CA GLN A 186 -14.73 -8.86 -1.91
C GLN A 186 -14.64 -7.39 -2.35
N VAL A 187 -13.64 -6.65 -1.87
CA VAL A 187 -13.41 -5.23 -2.18
C VAL A 187 -12.36 -5.10 -3.27
N GLN A 188 -12.55 -4.13 -4.14
CA GLN A 188 -11.60 -3.76 -5.19
C GLN A 188 -11.35 -2.25 -5.13
N GLY A 189 -10.17 -1.80 -5.58
CA GLY A 189 -9.79 -0.39 -5.49
C GLY A 189 -10.75 0.57 -6.21
N ASP A 190 -11.43 0.13 -7.26
CA ASP A 190 -12.47 0.88 -7.98
C ASP A 190 -13.77 1.08 -7.16
N MET A 191 -13.98 0.27 -6.12
CA MET A 191 -15.14 0.40 -5.22
C MET A 191 -14.89 1.38 -4.06
N VAL A 192 -13.63 1.77 -3.79
CA VAL A 192 -13.25 2.55 -2.61
C VAL A 192 -13.95 3.91 -2.55
N GLN A 193 -14.09 4.59 -3.68
CA GLN A 193 -14.81 5.87 -3.75
C GLN A 193 -16.26 5.72 -3.30
N ASP A 194 -16.99 4.73 -3.84
CA ASP A 194 -18.40 4.50 -3.56
C ASP A 194 -18.60 4.02 -2.10
N MET A 195 -17.68 3.20 -1.59
CA MET A 195 -17.67 2.76 -0.19
C MET A 195 -17.45 3.93 0.77
N TYR A 196 -16.53 4.83 0.44
CA TYR A 196 -16.26 6.03 1.24
C TYR A 196 -17.48 6.95 1.29
N GLU A 197 -18.12 7.20 0.16
CA GLU A 197 -19.37 7.99 0.06
C GLU A 197 -20.52 7.34 0.86
N ALA A 198 -20.54 6.01 0.94
CA ALA A 198 -21.48 5.25 1.76
C ALA A 198 -21.11 5.17 3.26
N GLY A 199 -20.01 5.80 3.70
CA GLY A 199 -19.54 5.79 5.09
C GLY A 199 -18.91 4.46 5.54
N ARG A 200 -18.49 3.57 4.63
CA ARG A 200 -17.95 2.24 4.90
C ARG A 200 -16.43 2.25 5.12
N LEU A 201 -15.90 3.26 5.80
CA LEU A 201 -14.46 3.45 5.98
C LEU A 201 -13.78 2.29 6.72
N ALA A 202 -14.48 1.64 7.66
CA ALA A 202 -13.92 0.47 8.36
C ALA A 202 -13.60 -0.69 7.41
N GLU A 203 -14.45 -0.94 6.43
CA GLU A 203 -14.24 -2.00 5.44
C GLU A 203 -13.10 -1.65 4.46
N ILE A 204 -12.94 -0.37 4.10
CA ILE A 204 -11.80 0.12 3.31
C ILE A 204 -10.49 -0.12 4.08
N ASN A 205 -10.47 0.16 5.39
CA ASN A 205 -9.30 -0.06 6.22
C ASN A 205 -8.96 -1.55 6.38
N ASP A 206 -9.97 -2.41 6.47
CA ASP A 206 -9.79 -3.86 6.54
C ASP A 206 -9.24 -4.39 5.20
N TYR A 207 -9.71 -3.85 4.08
CA TYR A 207 -9.17 -4.15 2.75
C TYR A 207 -7.68 -3.75 2.64
N CYS A 208 -7.32 -2.53 2.99
CA CYS A 208 -5.93 -2.05 2.99
C CYS A 208 -5.01 -2.91 3.90
N ARG A 209 -5.51 -3.41 5.05
CA ARG A 209 -4.77 -4.37 5.90
C ARG A 209 -4.47 -5.69 5.17
N CYS A 210 -5.41 -6.18 4.40
CA CYS A 210 -5.23 -7.41 3.62
C CYS A 210 -4.20 -7.21 2.49
N ASP A 211 -4.23 -6.07 1.80
CA ASP A 211 -3.27 -5.75 0.74
C ASP A 211 -1.84 -5.59 1.29
N VAL A 212 -1.68 -5.05 2.52
CA VAL A 212 -0.37 -5.04 3.21
C VAL A 212 0.12 -6.44 3.53
N LEU A 213 -0.74 -7.37 3.93
CA LEU A 213 -0.35 -8.77 4.15
C LEU A 213 0.06 -9.45 2.85
N ASP A 214 -0.70 -9.27 1.78
CA ASP A 214 -0.35 -9.82 0.47
C ASP A 214 0.98 -9.25 -0.04
N THR A 215 1.18 -7.94 0.08
CA THR A 215 2.44 -7.26 -0.25
C THR A 215 3.61 -7.83 0.56
N TYR A 216 3.39 -8.11 1.84
CA TYR A 216 4.41 -8.72 2.70
C TYR A 216 4.79 -10.14 2.25
N PHE A 217 3.83 -11.01 1.92
CA PHE A 217 4.16 -12.35 1.44
C PHE A 217 4.83 -12.35 0.07
N VAL A 218 4.44 -11.45 -0.83
CA VAL A 218 5.14 -11.22 -2.10
C VAL A 218 6.57 -10.73 -1.83
N PHE A 219 6.76 -9.81 -0.88
CA PHE A 219 8.08 -9.36 -0.47
C PHE A 219 8.96 -10.52 0.01
N LEU A 220 8.49 -11.40 0.89
CA LEU A 220 9.25 -12.57 1.34
C LEU A 220 9.71 -13.45 0.17
N ARG A 221 8.84 -13.76 -0.78
CA ARG A 221 9.18 -14.57 -1.95
C ARG A 221 10.22 -13.88 -2.83
N THR A 222 10.18 -12.55 -2.95
CA THR A 222 11.23 -11.83 -3.68
C THR A 222 12.59 -11.92 -2.96
N ARG A 223 12.63 -12.03 -1.62
CA ARG A 223 13.89 -12.26 -0.89
C ARG A 223 14.47 -13.65 -1.19
N VAL A 224 13.61 -14.66 -1.35
CA VAL A 224 14.06 -15.99 -1.82
C VAL A 224 14.65 -15.88 -3.23
N MET A 225 13.94 -15.24 -4.15
CA MET A 225 14.41 -14.98 -5.52
C MET A 225 15.79 -14.33 -5.58
N LEU A 226 16.07 -13.41 -4.67
CA LEU A 226 17.33 -12.67 -4.59
C LEU A 226 18.42 -13.38 -3.76
N GLY A 227 18.15 -14.59 -3.26
CA GLY A 227 19.10 -15.35 -2.45
C GLY A 227 19.36 -14.78 -1.05
N GLN A 228 18.50 -13.88 -0.57
CA GLN A 228 18.58 -13.26 0.75
C GLN A 228 17.85 -14.08 1.83
N LEU A 229 17.02 -15.00 1.41
CA LEU A 229 16.24 -15.90 2.24
C LEU A 229 16.21 -17.29 1.59
N THR A 230 16.32 -18.36 2.39
CA THR A 230 16.05 -19.71 1.86
C THR A 230 14.57 -19.99 1.79
N LEU A 231 14.17 -20.92 0.91
CA LEU A 231 12.76 -21.31 0.80
C LEU A 231 12.21 -21.88 2.12
N ASP A 232 12.99 -22.71 2.81
CA ASP A 232 12.59 -23.29 4.11
C ASP A 232 12.39 -22.18 5.17
N LYS A 233 13.26 -21.18 5.18
CA LYS A 233 13.14 -20.05 6.11
C LYS A 233 11.95 -19.16 5.77
N GLU A 234 11.63 -18.97 4.49
CA GLU A 234 10.40 -18.30 4.09
C GLU A 234 9.17 -19.03 4.64
N GLN A 235 9.11 -20.36 4.47
CA GLN A 235 7.97 -21.15 4.96
C GLN A 235 7.84 -21.12 6.48
N GLU A 236 8.95 -21.11 7.21
CA GLU A 236 8.95 -20.90 8.67
C GLU A 236 8.35 -19.54 9.03
N ILE A 237 8.79 -18.46 8.37
CA ILE A 237 8.30 -17.10 8.62
C ILE A 237 6.80 -16.99 8.26
N ILE A 238 6.35 -17.62 7.18
CA ILE A 238 4.94 -17.68 6.80
C ILE A 238 4.10 -18.37 7.88
N ALA A 239 4.58 -19.49 8.41
CA ALA A 239 3.89 -20.22 9.49
C ALA A 239 3.78 -19.38 10.77
N ASP A 240 4.87 -18.73 11.19
CA ASP A 240 4.89 -17.82 12.34
C ASP A 240 3.95 -16.62 12.13
N THR A 241 3.92 -16.07 10.92
CA THR A 241 3.02 -14.96 10.58
C THR A 241 1.56 -15.40 10.61
N LYS A 242 1.24 -16.60 10.11
CA LYS A 242 -0.11 -17.16 10.20
C LYS A 242 -0.58 -17.25 11.66
N GLN A 243 0.27 -17.78 12.53
CA GLN A 243 -0.01 -17.86 13.97
C GLN A 243 -0.18 -16.45 14.59
N TRP A 244 0.62 -15.48 14.16
CA TRP A 244 0.51 -14.09 14.61
C TRP A 244 -0.84 -13.46 14.21
N ILE A 245 -1.34 -13.75 12.99
CA ILE A 245 -2.64 -13.31 12.48
C ILE A 245 -3.77 -14.02 13.26
N GLU A 246 -3.68 -15.35 13.46
CA GLU A 246 -4.67 -16.14 14.21
C GLU A 246 -4.89 -15.58 15.62
N GLN A 247 -3.83 -15.26 16.34
CA GLN A 247 -3.90 -14.67 17.70
C GLN A 247 -4.63 -13.33 17.76
N ARG A 248 -4.73 -12.60 16.64
CA ARG A 248 -5.32 -11.26 16.55
C ARG A 248 -6.64 -11.22 15.80
N SER A 249 -7.05 -12.31 15.20
CA SER A 249 -8.25 -12.41 14.37
C SER A 249 -9.56 -12.15 15.14
N ALA A 250 -9.56 -12.37 16.45
CA ALA A 250 -10.73 -12.08 17.29
C ALA A 250 -11.03 -10.58 17.42
N GLN A 251 -9.98 -9.73 17.37
CA GLN A 251 -10.11 -8.27 17.52
C GLN A 251 -10.04 -7.52 16.20
N THR A 252 -9.55 -8.16 15.11
CA THR A 252 -9.34 -7.52 13.82
C THR A 252 -10.09 -8.29 12.74
N PRO A 253 -11.25 -7.79 12.26
CA PRO A 253 -12.07 -8.49 11.26
C PRO A 253 -11.31 -8.83 9.99
N ALA A 254 -10.45 -7.93 9.50
CA ALA A 254 -9.58 -8.15 8.35
C ALA A 254 -8.77 -9.46 8.47
N PHE A 255 -8.20 -9.73 9.64
CA PHE A 255 -7.38 -10.92 9.86
C PHE A 255 -8.20 -12.21 9.83
N ARG A 256 -9.44 -12.15 10.32
CA ARG A 256 -10.37 -13.29 10.21
C ARG A 256 -10.69 -13.58 8.75
N THR A 257 -11.13 -12.57 8.02
CA THR A 257 -11.43 -12.69 6.59
C THR A 257 -10.21 -13.16 5.79
N TYR A 258 -9.02 -12.66 6.11
CA TYR A 258 -7.78 -13.10 5.47
C TYR A 258 -7.51 -14.59 5.69
N LEU A 259 -7.72 -15.10 6.92
CA LEU A 259 -7.54 -16.52 7.26
C LEU A 259 -8.58 -17.42 6.60
N GLU A 260 -9.83 -16.97 6.47
CA GLU A 260 -10.90 -17.71 5.77
C GLU A 260 -10.58 -17.98 4.29
N HIS A 261 -9.80 -17.08 3.68
CA HIS A 261 -9.36 -17.19 2.29
C HIS A 261 -7.91 -17.64 2.13
N TRP A 262 -7.25 -17.98 3.25
CA TRP A 262 -5.86 -18.43 3.24
C TRP A 262 -5.70 -19.72 2.46
N GLY A 263 -4.83 -19.70 1.45
CA GLY A 263 -4.36 -20.89 0.77
C GLY A 263 -2.90 -21.19 1.08
N ASP A 264 -2.50 -22.44 0.87
CA ASP A 264 -1.12 -22.87 1.02
C ASP A 264 -0.44 -22.99 -0.34
N TRP A 265 0.76 -22.42 -0.43
CA TRP A 265 1.60 -22.65 -1.59
C TRP A 265 2.16 -24.08 -1.54
N ARG A 266 1.98 -24.83 -2.63
CA ARG A 266 2.51 -26.20 -2.75
C ARG A 266 3.95 -26.12 -3.22
N ASN A 267 4.88 -26.68 -2.42
CA ASN A 267 6.28 -26.77 -2.81
C ASN A 267 6.46 -27.83 -3.90
N PRO A 268 6.79 -27.45 -5.16
CA PRO A 268 6.96 -28.41 -6.24
C PRO A 268 8.24 -29.24 -6.12
N TRP A 269 9.13 -28.88 -5.20
CA TRP A 269 10.40 -29.58 -4.96
C TRP A 269 10.29 -30.66 -3.88
N GLN A 270 9.16 -30.73 -3.19
CA GLN A 270 8.83 -31.75 -2.19
C GLN A 270 7.81 -32.73 -2.84
N THR A 271 8.28 -33.67 -3.62
CA THR A 271 7.50 -34.79 -4.20
C THR A 271 7.80 -36.06 -3.47
#